data_bc405b3c594f2de95ae48eff76b92e3a
#
_entry.id   bc405b3c594f2de95ae48eff76b92e3a
#
_cell.length_a   1.000
_cell.length_b   1.000
_cell.length_c   1.000
_cell.angle_alpha   90.00
_cell.angle_beta   90.00
_cell.angle_gamma   90.00
#
_symmetry.space_group_name_H-M   'P 1'
#
loop_
_entity.id
_entity.type
_entity.pdbx_description
1 polymer ?
#
loop_
_entity_poly.entity_id
_entity_poly.type
_entity_poly.pdbx_seq_one_letter_code
_entity_poly.pdbx_strand_id
1 'polypeptide(L)'
;MNELEIQGAYVEIIYDQCQKFNPNFIKSSFRIIRKCYYKLNNLNIKYHSQFDQWDKEWDYLLCINGWSIDPILLKKIKTLNPNIKCILYLWDSLKTFRFNCLFPFFDKVYTFDYQDSIKYNIDYLPLFWVENKNGNHSEIKYDLSFIGKLHSDRYEVIKKIEKYCRNNGINYYFKIIITNRGSNIIEYIKHLLFKLKNRGQIDYRYDLLYGKIIDPIISFNYVDPIVAQNIINASRCIIDIEIPEQSGLTNRTIQGLGYQKKIITTNFKIKNDVLFQNNPNIIVIDRYNPIINTEAIS
;
A
#
# COMPACT_ATOMS: atom_id res chain seq x y z
N MET A 1 8.02 0.84 -17.01
CA MET A 1 9.39 0.77 -17.58
C MET A 1 9.33 0.65 -19.08
N ASN A 2 8.73 -0.40 -19.63
CA ASN A 2 8.62 -0.55 -21.10
C ASN A 2 8.14 0.73 -21.82
N GLU A 3 7.27 1.54 -21.18
CA GLU A 3 6.77 2.78 -21.78
C GLU A 3 7.88 3.84 -21.92
N LEU A 4 8.73 4.00 -20.91
CA LEU A 4 9.86 4.94 -20.97
C LEU A 4 10.88 4.49 -22.02
N GLU A 5 11.14 3.20 -22.11
CA GLU A 5 12.07 2.62 -23.11
C GLU A 5 11.49 2.74 -24.52
N ILE A 6 10.17 2.58 -24.71
CA ILE A 6 9.48 2.84 -25.98
C ILE A 6 9.63 4.30 -26.40
N GLN A 7 9.66 5.23 -25.45
CA GLN A 7 9.88 6.66 -25.68
C GLN A 7 11.36 7.03 -25.83
N GLY A 8 12.27 6.05 -25.87
CA GLY A 8 13.70 6.23 -26.12
C GLY A 8 14.55 6.45 -24.87
N ALA A 9 13.99 6.28 -23.67
CA ALA A 9 14.79 6.36 -22.44
C ALA A 9 15.59 5.06 -22.21
N TYR A 10 16.83 5.20 -21.73
CA TYR A 10 17.56 4.09 -21.15
C TYR A 10 17.21 4.00 -19.65
N VAL A 11 16.72 2.85 -19.19
CA VAL A 11 16.23 2.67 -17.82
C VAL A 11 17.00 1.57 -17.10
N GLU A 12 17.61 1.91 -15.97
CA GLU A 12 18.22 0.96 -15.06
C GLU A 12 17.43 0.87 -13.76
N ILE A 13 17.18 -0.35 -13.24
CA ILE A 13 16.43 -0.55 -12.02
C ILE A 13 17.33 -1.06 -10.91
N ILE A 14 17.31 -0.35 -9.81
CA ILE A 14 17.91 -0.77 -8.56
C ILE A 14 16.83 -1.15 -7.56
N TYR A 15 16.78 -2.44 -7.21
CA TYR A 15 15.79 -2.96 -6.28
C TYR A 15 16.20 -2.72 -4.82
N ASP A 16 15.28 -2.12 -4.08
CA ASP A 16 15.40 -1.79 -2.66
C ASP A 16 14.90 -2.93 -1.73
N GLN A 17 15.08 -4.17 -2.11
CA GLN A 17 14.44 -5.32 -1.45
C GLN A 17 15.01 -5.64 -0.07
N CYS A 18 16.27 -5.39 0.18
CA CYS A 18 16.93 -5.82 1.43
C CYS A 18 16.70 -4.86 2.60
N GLN A 19 16.11 -3.68 2.37
CA GLN A 19 16.21 -2.56 3.30
C GLN A 19 14.87 -1.97 3.74
N LYS A 20 13.78 -2.67 3.44
CA LYS A 20 12.41 -2.35 3.90
C LYS A 20 12.28 -2.02 5.39
N PHE A 21 13.37 -2.16 6.13
CA PHE A 21 13.46 -1.99 7.57
C PHE A 21 14.53 -1.00 8.00
N ASN A 22 14.93 -0.06 7.11
CA ASN A 22 15.86 1.00 7.51
C ASN A 22 15.32 1.69 8.79
N PRO A 23 16.03 1.57 9.92
CA PRO A 23 15.56 2.05 11.20
C PRO A 23 15.37 3.57 11.26
N ASN A 24 15.99 4.31 10.33
CA ASN A 24 15.87 5.76 10.27
C ASN A 24 14.45 6.21 9.90
N PHE A 25 13.70 5.40 9.13
CA PHE A 25 12.36 5.72 8.66
C PHE A 25 11.23 5.13 9.51
N ILE A 26 11.53 4.21 10.44
CA ILE A 26 10.51 3.50 11.21
C ILE A 26 10.24 4.20 12.54
N LYS A 27 8.97 4.52 12.77
CA LYS A 27 8.47 5.07 14.05
C LYS A 27 8.12 3.95 15.04
N SER A 28 9.00 3.01 15.34
CA SER A 28 8.68 1.88 16.21
C SER A 28 9.57 1.81 17.45
N SER A 29 9.03 1.25 18.53
CA SER A 29 9.76 0.99 19.80
C SER A 29 10.97 0.06 19.62
N PHE A 30 10.98 -0.73 18.54
CA PHE A 30 12.09 -1.63 18.20
C PHE A 30 13.18 -0.97 17.33
N ARG A 31 13.16 0.35 17.21
CA ARG A 31 14.11 1.11 16.37
C ARG A 31 15.58 0.80 16.72
N ILE A 32 15.91 0.67 17.98
CA ILE A 32 17.29 0.41 18.46
C ILE A 32 17.75 -0.97 17.99
N ILE A 33 16.94 -2.01 18.18
CA ILE A 33 17.28 -3.39 17.78
C ILE A 33 17.47 -3.46 16.26
N ARG A 34 16.59 -2.81 15.50
CA ARG A 34 16.70 -2.73 14.03
C ARG A 34 17.92 -1.94 13.59
N LYS A 35 18.28 -0.89 14.29
CA LYS A 35 19.49 -0.10 14.01
C LYS A 35 20.76 -0.94 14.22
N CYS A 36 20.80 -1.74 15.27
CA CYS A 36 21.89 -2.69 15.52
C CYS A 36 21.96 -3.75 14.42
N TYR A 37 20.84 -4.38 14.07
CA TYR A 37 20.77 -5.37 12.99
C TYR A 37 21.25 -4.80 11.66
N TYR A 38 20.79 -3.61 11.29
CA TYR A 38 21.15 -2.92 10.06
C TYR A 38 22.66 -2.63 9.98
N LYS A 39 23.23 -2.16 11.09
CA LYS A 39 24.66 -1.86 11.21
C LYS A 39 25.51 -3.14 11.17
N LEU A 40 25.11 -4.18 11.91
CA LEU A 40 25.83 -5.46 11.98
C LEU A 40 25.92 -6.18 10.62
N ASN A 41 24.89 -6.02 9.76
CA ASN A 41 24.85 -6.66 8.46
C ASN A 41 25.42 -5.79 7.32
N ASN A 42 25.97 -4.62 7.62
CA ASN A 42 26.56 -3.68 6.65
C ASN A 42 25.62 -3.39 5.46
N LEU A 43 24.32 -3.32 5.70
CA LEU A 43 23.32 -3.22 4.64
C LEU A 43 23.46 -1.95 3.82
N ASN A 44 23.87 -0.83 4.44
CA ASN A 44 24.16 0.41 3.72
C ASN A 44 25.29 0.22 2.69
N ILE A 45 26.39 -0.41 3.11
CA ILE A 45 27.55 -0.60 2.25
C ILE A 45 27.17 -1.45 1.03
N LYS A 46 26.44 -2.56 1.26
CA LYS A 46 25.96 -3.43 0.18
C LYS A 46 25.02 -2.71 -0.80
N TYR A 47 24.23 -1.77 -0.31
CA TYR A 47 23.35 -1.00 -1.17
C TYR A 47 24.12 0.09 -1.92
N HIS A 48 24.99 0.82 -1.22
CA HIS A 48 25.79 1.89 -1.83
C HIS A 48 26.72 1.36 -2.92
N SER A 49 27.24 0.13 -2.78
CA SER A 49 28.15 -0.46 -3.79
C SER A 49 27.48 -0.69 -5.16
N GLN A 50 26.16 -0.76 -5.23
CA GLN A 50 25.44 -0.84 -6.50
C GLN A 50 25.60 0.43 -7.34
N PHE A 51 25.95 1.55 -6.71
CA PHE A 51 26.18 2.83 -7.35
C PHE A 51 27.68 3.13 -7.60
N ASP A 52 28.60 2.23 -7.21
CA ASP A 52 30.03 2.44 -7.39
C ASP A 52 30.46 2.29 -8.85
N GLN A 53 29.69 1.57 -9.65
CA GLN A 53 29.96 1.30 -11.07
C GLN A 53 29.13 2.19 -12.01
N TRP A 54 28.57 3.29 -11.49
CA TRP A 54 27.85 4.26 -12.31
C TRP A 54 28.85 5.12 -13.11
N ASP A 55 29.27 4.59 -14.23
CA ASP A 55 30.19 5.21 -15.20
C ASP A 55 29.45 6.05 -16.26
N LYS A 56 28.11 6.01 -16.26
CA LYS A 56 27.28 6.75 -17.21
C LYS A 56 26.75 8.03 -16.59
N GLU A 57 26.55 9.04 -17.42
CA GLU A 57 25.76 10.22 -17.06
C GLU A 57 24.28 9.86 -17.06
N TRP A 58 23.60 10.22 -15.97
CA TRP A 58 22.18 9.98 -15.78
C TRP A 58 21.43 11.31 -15.71
N ASP A 59 20.34 11.42 -16.46
CA ASP A 59 19.49 12.61 -16.43
C ASP A 59 18.61 12.63 -15.18
N TYR A 60 18.09 11.47 -14.78
CA TYR A 60 17.12 11.35 -13.69
C TYR A 60 17.41 10.18 -12.75
N LEU A 61 17.22 10.43 -11.46
CA LEU A 61 17.02 9.41 -10.42
C LEU A 61 15.57 9.47 -9.95
N LEU A 62 14.73 8.49 -10.33
CA LEU A 62 13.39 8.34 -9.80
C LEU A 62 13.40 7.36 -8.63
N CYS A 63 13.06 7.86 -7.45
CA CYS A 63 13.08 7.10 -6.22
C CYS A 63 11.66 6.87 -5.70
N ILE A 64 11.24 5.61 -5.59
CA ILE A 64 9.94 5.24 -5.00
C ILE A 64 10.14 4.93 -3.51
N ASN A 65 9.52 5.72 -2.63
CA ASN A 65 9.68 5.72 -1.17
C ASN A 65 11.12 5.95 -0.67
N GLY A 66 12.13 5.38 -1.30
CA GLY A 66 13.54 5.56 -0.94
C GLY A 66 13.95 4.88 0.38
N TRP A 67 13.46 3.67 0.62
CA TRP A 67 13.72 2.93 1.85
C TRP A 67 15.19 2.72 2.18
N SER A 68 16.04 2.57 1.17
CA SER A 68 17.47 2.30 1.31
C SER A 68 18.33 3.51 1.00
N ILE A 69 17.73 4.56 0.49
CA ILE A 69 18.42 5.80 0.19
C ILE A 69 18.66 6.59 1.48
N ASP A 70 19.85 7.14 1.61
CA ASP A 70 20.21 8.05 2.67
C ASP A 70 20.91 9.31 2.12
N PRO A 71 21.08 10.36 2.92
CA PRO A 71 21.74 11.59 2.49
C PRO A 71 23.16 11.41 1.98
N ILE A 72 23.89 10.42 2.48
CA ILE A 72 25.29 10.15 2.07
C ILE A 72 25.30 9.64 0.63
N LEU A 73 24.43 8.67 0.33
CA LEU A 73 24.29 8.13 -1.02
C LEU A 73 23.85 9.20 -2.01
N LEU A 74 22.84 10.01 -1.66
CA LEU A 74 22.35 11.09 -2.53
C LEU A 74 23.44 12.13 -2.84
N LYS A 75 24.24 12.50 -1.84
CA LYS A 75 25.41 13.38 -2.06
C LYS A 75 26.42 12.74 -3.01
N LYS A 76 26.73 11.45 -2.82
CA LYS A 76 27.64 10.71 -3.70
C LYS A 76 27.12 10.69 -5.14
N ILE A 77 25.84 10.36 -5.34
CA ILE A 77 25.19 10.34 -6.66
C ILE A 77 25.31 11.72 -7.34
N LYS A 78 24.97 12.80 -6.63
CA LYS A 78 25.09 14.17 -7.17
C LYS A 78 26.54 14.61 -7.42
N THR A 79 27.51 14.04 -6.69
CA THR A 79 28.92 14.30 -6.96
C THR A 79 29.38 13.60 -8.25
N LEU A 80 28.94 12.37 -8.48
CA LEU A 80 29.25 11.61 -9.70
C LEU A 80 28.51 12.14 -10.93
N ASN A 81 27.30 12.64 -10.74
CA ASN A 81 26.40 13.16 -11.77
C ASN A 81 25.86 14.54 -11.36
N PRO A 82 26.61 15.63 -11.55
CA PRO A 82 26.23 16.96 -11.05
C PRO A 82 24.90 17.50 -11.62
N ASN A 83 24.53 17.09 -12.82
CA ASN A 83 23.32 17.53 -13.53
C ASN A 83 22.10 16.64 -13.27
N ILE A 84 22.25 15.52 -12.55
CA ILE A 84 21.15 14.57 -12.31
C ILE A 84 19.99 15.23 -11.58
N LYS A 85 18.75 15.01 -12.06
CA LYS A 85 17.55 15.43 -11.39
C LYS A 85 17.01 14.30 -10.51
N CYS A 86 16.99 14.53 -9.20
CA CYS A 86 16.53 13.55 -8.23
C CYS A 86 15.05 13.79 -7.90
N ILE A 87 14.20 12.79 -8.14
CA ILE A 87 12.76 12.83 -7.90
C ILE A 87 12.40 11.77 -6.86
N LEU A 88 11.73 12.17 -5.80
CA LEU A 88 11.17 11.25 -4.80
C LEU A 88 9.66 11.17 -4.98
N TYR A 89 9.14 9.95 -5.12
CA TYR A 89 7.70 9.71 -5.16
C TYR A 89 7.30 8.75 -4.03
N LEU A 90 6.52 9.27 -3.08
CA LEU A 90 6.08 8.54 -1.90
C LEU A 90 4.78 7.78 -2.18
N TRP A 91 4.82 6.48 -1.98
CA TRP A 91 3.67 5.56 -2.04
C TRP A 91 3.22 5.09 -0.66
N ASP A 92 3.89 5.55 0.39
CA ASP A 92 3.54 5.31 1.78
C ASP A 92 3.37 6.63 2.53
N SER A 93 2.42 6.68 3.45
CA SER A 93 2.11 7.90 4.21
C SER A 93 3.23 8.29 5.18
N LEU A 94 3.52 9.57 5.25
CA LEU A 94 4.44 10.18 6.21
C LEU A 94 3.96 10.06 7.67
N LYS A 95 2.69 9.72 7.89
CA LYS A 95 2.17 9.36 9.21
C LYS A 95 2.79 8.05 9.72
N THR A 96 3.11 7.13 8.82
CA THR A 96 3.69 5.83 9.14
C THR A 96 5.22 5.87 9.08
N PHE A 97 5.80 6.54 8.09
CA PHE A 97 7.24 6.57 7.82
C PHE A 97 7.81 7.98 7.82
N ARG A 98 9.10 8.11 8.14
CA ARG A 98 9.79 9.42 8.28
C ARG A 98 10.64 9.75 7.05
N PHE A 99 10.07 9.70 5.86
CA PHE A 99 10.80 10.03 4.63
C PHE A 99 11.14 11.52 4.50
N ASN A 100 10.48 12.38 5.25
CA ASN A 100 10.68 13.82 5.19
C ASN A 100 12.11 14.28 5.46
N CYS A 101 12.95 13.46 6.11
CA CYS A 101 14.37 13.76 6.28
C CYS A 101 15.17 13.69 4.97
N LEU A 102 14.62 13.12 3.91
CA LEU A 102 15.23 13.03 2.60
C LEU A 102 14.91 14.23 1.70
N PHE A 103 13.83 14.97 1.95
CA PHE A 103 13.32 16.01 1.07
C PHE A 103 14.37 17.03 0.62
N PRO A 104 15.26 17.53 1.50
CA PRO A 104 16.27 18.52 1.10
C PRO A 104 17.27 18.04 0.05
N PHE A 105 17.31 16.73 -0.23
CA PHE A 105 18.27 16.13 -1.17
C PHE A 105 17.67 15.84 -2.54
N PHE A 106 16.34 16.03 -2.69
CA PHE A 106 15.62 15.83 -3.93
C PHE A 106 15.23 17.15 -4.58
N ASP A 107 15.25 17.19 -5.89
CA ASP A 107 14.85 18.37 -6.67
C ASP A 107 13.34 18.49 -6.75
N LYS A 108 12.64 17.34 -6.69
CA LYS A 108 11.17 17.23 -6.61
C LYS A 108 10.75 16.12 -5.67
N VAL A 109 9.70 16.37 -4.91
CA VAL A 109 9.10 15.41 -3.99
C VAL A 109 7.60 15.34 -4.23
N TYR A 110 7.12 14.14 -4.56
CA TYR A 110 5.70 13.84 -4.74
C TYR A 110 5.20 12.92 -3.65
N THR A 111 3.94 13.06 -3.28
CA THR A 111 3.23 12.14 -2.39
C THR A 111 1.88 11.75 -2.97
N PHE A 112 1.49 10.50 -2.74
CA PHE A 112 0.15 10.01 -3.12
C PHE A 112 -0.94 10.44 -2.11
N ASP A 113 -0.56 10.98 -0.96
CA ASP A 113 -1.47 11.36 0.13
C ASP A 113 -1.68 12.87 0.11
N TYR A 114 -2.89 13.30 -0.25
CA TYR A 114 -3.26 14.72 -0.34
C TYR A 114 -3.03 15.49 0.98
N GLN A 115 -3.31 14.86 2.13
CA GLN A 115 -3.08 15.52 3.41
C GLN A 115 -1.60 15.70 3.72
N ASP A 116 -0.77 14.73 3.32
CA ASP A 116 0.68 14.85 3.46
C ASP A 116 1.23 15.94 2.53
N SER A 117 0.68 16.13 1.32
CA SER A 117 1.10 17.19 0.41
C SER A 117 0.89 18.58 1.01
N ILE A 118 -0.27 18.83 1.60
CA ILE A 118 -0.55 20.10 2.28
C ILE A 118 0.35 20.26 3.51
N LYS A 119 0.43 19.25 4.35
CA LYS A 119 1.14 19.33 5.63
C LYS A 119 2.64 19.57 5.48
N TYR A 120 3.25 18.98 4.45
CA TYR A 120 4.70 19.05 4.22
C TYR A 120 5.09 19.97 3.07
N ASN A 121 4.11 20.64 2.45
CA ASN A 121 4.29 21.52 1.29
C ASN A 121 5.11 20.85 0.17
N ILE A 122 4.63 19.67 -0.26
CA ILE A 122 5.19 18.87 -1.36
C ILE A 122 4.11 18.59 -2.40
N ASP A 123 4.54 18.25 -3.61
CA ASP A 123 3.62 18.09 -4.74
C ASP A 123 2.70 16.86 -4.55
N TYR A 124 1.41 17.03 -4.84
CA TYR A 124 0.45 15.94 -4.83
C TYR A 124 0.44 15.22 -6.18
N LEU A 125 0.69 13.92 -6.15
CA LEU A 125 0.57 13.03 -7.29
C LEU A 125 -0.07 11.71 -6.81
N PRO A 126 -1.37 11.46 -7.11
CA PRO A 126 -2.02 10.23 -6.70
C PRO A 126 -1.37 9.01 -7.35
N LEU A 127 -1.60 7.83 -6.78
CA LEU A 127 -1.20 6.58 -7.40
C LEU A 127 -1.85 6.46 -8.78
N PHE A 128 -1.26 5.66 -9.64
CA PHE A 128 -1.69 5.48 -11.03
C PHE A 128 -2.25 4.08 -11.27
N TRP A 129 -3.02 3.96 -12.30
CA TRP A 129 -3.53 2.72 -12.84
C TRP A 129 -2.84 2.43 -14.19
N VAL A 130 -2.58 1.16 -14.44
CA VAL A 130 -2.04 0.70 -15.72
C VAL A 130 -3.09 -0.19 -16.36
N GLU A 131 -3.51 0.18 -17.58
CA GLU A 131 -4.47 -0.59 -18.33
C GLU A 131 -3.91 -1.98 -18.68
N ASN A 132 -4.66 -3.01 -18.33
CA ASN A 132 -4.35 -4.35 -18.81
C ASN A 132 -5.16 -4.60 -20.10
N LYS A 133 -4.51 -4.48 -21.24
CA LYS A 133 -5.12 -4.66 -22.57
C LYS A 133 -5.71 -6.05 -22.81
N ASN A 134 -5.39 -7.03 -21.98
CA ASN A 134 -5.92 -8.40 -22.05
C ASN A 134 -7.21 -8.60 -21.24
N GLY A 135 -7.83 -7.52 -20.73
CA GLY A 135 -9.06 -7.59 -19.96
C GLY A 135 -10.27 -7.85 -20.85
N ASN A 136 -10.71 -9.10 -20.94
CA ASN A 136 -12.01 -9.42 -21.54
C ASN A 136 -13.13 -8.79 -20.71
N HIS A 137 -14.15 -8.25 -21.37
CA HIS A 137 -15.42 -7.90 -20.72
C HIS A 137 -16.00 -9.18 -20.10
N SER A 138 -15.86 -9.32 -18.79
CA SER A 138 -16.41 -10.47 -18.07
C SER A 138 -17.86 -10.20 -17.73
N GLU A 139 -18.71 -11.22 -17.84
CA GLU A 139 -20.06 -11.18 -17.27
C GLU A 139 -19.98 -10.86 -15.76
N ILE A 140 -20.86 -9.97 -15.30
CA ILE A 140 -20.94 -9.62 -13.89
C ILE A 140 -21.43 -10.79 -13.07
N LYS A 141 -20.63 -11.26 -12.14
CA LYS A 141 -20.91 -12.37 -11.23
C LYS A 141 -21.09 -11.95 -9.79
N TYR A 142 -20.47 -10.82 -9.41
CA TYR A 142 -20.48 -10.34 -8.03
C TYR A 142 -20.98 -8.90 -7.98
N ASP A 143 -21.80 -8.60 -7.01
CA ASP A 143 -22.15 -7.22 -6.71
C ASP A 143 -20.99 -6.52 -6.01
N LEU A 144 -20.32 -7.22 -5.09
CA LEU A 144 -19.20 -6.70 -4.33
C LEU A 144 -18.00 -7.63 -4.37
N SER A 145 -16.79 -7.07 -4.49
CA SER A 145 -15.58 -7.86 -4.27
C SER A 145 -14.57 -7.15 -3.39
N PHE A 146 -13.77 -7.97 -2.71
CA PHE A 146 -12.62 -7.55 -1.92
C PHE A 146 -11.51 -8.58 -2.01
N ILE A 147 -10.30 -8.14 -2.37
CA ILE A 147 -9.08 -8.94 -2.30
C ILE A 147 -8.01 -8.06 -1.65
N GLY A 148 -7.45 -8.48 -0.52
CA GLY A 148 -6.44 -7.68 0.16
C GLY A 148 -5.75 -8.37 1.33
N LYS A 149 -4.61 -7.83 1.75
CA LYS A 149 -3.86 -8.35 2.90
C LYS A 149 -4.56 -8.03 4.21
N LEU A 150 -4.43 -8.92 5.19
CA LEU A 150 -4.86 -8.66 6.56
C LEU A 150 -3.98 -7.57 7.20
N HIS A 151 -4.62 -6.51 7.67
CA HIS A 151 -4.01 -5.48 8.51
C HIS A 151 -5.08 -4.74 9.31
N SER A 152 -4.68 -4.06 10.38
CA SER A 152 -5.59 -3.32 11.27
C SER A 152 -6.89 -4.10 11.58
N ASP A 153 -8.03 -3.46 11.50
CA ASP A 153 -9.38 -3.98 11.74
C ASP A 153 -10.09 -4.50 10.47
N ARG A 154 -9.37 -4.65 9.35
CA ARG A 154 -9.93 -5.03 8.05
C ARG A 154 -10.78 -6.30 8.10
N TYR A 155 -10.37 -7.31 8.86
CA TYR A 155 -11.15 -8.53 9.03
C TYR A 155 -12.52 -8.26 9.65
N GLU A 156 -12.55 -7.47 10.73
CA GLU A 156 -13.79 -7.13 11.43
C GLU A 156 -14.76 -6.36 10.53
N VAL A 157 -14.22 -5.38 9.78
CA VAL A 157 -15.02 -4.58 8.83
C VAL A 157 -15.59 -5.46 7.72
N ILE A 158 -14.78 -6.32 7.11
CA ILE A 158 -15.23 -7.25 6.06
C ILE A 158 -16.27 -8.22 6.60
N LYS A 159 -16.12 -8.74 7.84
CA LYS A 159 -17.14 -9.64 8.44
C LYS A 159 -18.48 -8.94 8.66
N LYS A 160 -18.48 -7.66 9.03
CA LYS A 160 -19.71 -6.86 9.12
C LYS A 160 -20.36 -6.68 7.75
N ILE A 161 -19.57 -6.37 6.72
CA ILE A 161 -20.05 -6.26 5.34
C ILE A 161 -20.56 -7.60 4.83
N GLU A 162 -19.84 -8.70 5.09
CA GLU A 162 -20.27 -10.05 4.74
C GLU A 162 -21.64 -10.40 5.34
N LYS A 163 -21.81 -10.12 6.63
CA LYS A 163 -23.09 -10.31 7.32
C LYS A 163 -24.22 -9.50 6.67
N TYR A 164 -23.92 -8.23 6.32
CA TYR A 164 -24.87 -7.37 5.61
C TYR A 164 -25.25 -7.97 4.24
N CYS A 165 -24.27 -8.40 3.46
CA CYS A 165 -24.50 -9.02 2.14
C CYS A 165 -25.41 -10.26 2.24
N ARG A 166 -25.12 -11.15 3.18
CA ARG A 166 -25.93 -12.36 3.40
C ARG A 166 -27.38 -12.04 3.76
N ASN A 167 -27.61 -11.04 4.60
CA ASN A 167 -28.92 -10.63 5.04
C ASN A 167 -29.76 -9.97 3.93
N ASN A 168 -29.09 -9.39 2.91
CA ASN A 168 -29.74 -8.62 1.84
C ASN A 168 -29.63 -9.31 0.47
N GLY A 169 -29.18 -10.56 0.39
CA GLY A 169 -29.10 -11.30 -0.87
C GLY A 169 -28.08 -10.74 -1.87
N ILE A 170 -27.03 -10.04 -1.40
CA ILE A 170 -25.99 -9.43 -2.23
C ILE A 170 -24.93 -10.49 -2.52
N ASN A 171 -24.60 -10.70 -3.80
CA ASN A 171 -23.53 -11.59 -4.21
C ASN A 171 -22.16 -10.94 -3.96
N TYR A 172 -21.25 -11.68 -3.31
CA TYR A 172 -19.93 -11.14 -3.00
C TYR A 172 -18.81 -12.16 -3.20
N TYR A 173 -17.60 -11.62 -3.42
CA TYR A 173 -16.34 -12.34 -3.39
C TYR A 173 -15.38 -11.65 -2.46
N PHE A 174 -15.11 -12.23 -1.29
CA PHE A 174 -14.15 -11.67 -0.32
C PHE A 174 -12.99 -12.62 -0.10
N LYS A 175 -11.76 -12.06 -0.17
CA LYS A 175 -10.54 -12.80 0.10
C LYS A 175 -9.55 -11.93 0.87
N ILE A 176 -9.24 -12.35 2.09
CA ILE A 176 -8.24 -11.71 2.96
C ILE A 176 -7.00 -12.59 2.97
N ILE A 177 -5.88 -12.02 2.57
CA ILE A 177 -4.61 -12.73 2.42
C ILE A 177 -3.77 -12.50 3.67
N ILE A 178 -3.34 -13.59 4.30
CA ILE A 178 -2.40 -13.56 5.42
C ILE A 178 -1.07 -14.10 4.90
N THR A 179 -0.16 -13.19 4.53
CA THR A 179 1.20 -13.54 4.13
C THR A 179 2.16 -13.31 5.30
N ASN A 180 3.20 -14.13 5.41
CA ASN A 180 4.18 -14.17 6.48
C ASN A 180 3.65 -14.74 7.80
N ARG A 181 3.77 -16.04 7.91
CA ARG A 181 4.03 -16.64 9.22
C ARG A 181 5.44 -16.22 9.60
N GLY A 182 5.58 -15.14 10.39
CA GLY A 182 6.83 -14.86 11.10
C GLY A 182 7.26 -16.05 11.94
N SER A 183 8.45 -16.02 12.56
CA SER A 183 8.77 -17.08 13.52
C SER A 183 7.65 -17.12 14.58
N ASN A 184 7.19 -18.31 14.93
CA ASN A 184 6.12 -18.53 15.90
C ASN A 184 6.35 -17.74 17.20
N ILE A 185 7.60 -17.60 17.62
CA ILE A 185 8.01 -16.84 18.81
C ILE A 185 7.69 -15.34 18.66
N ILE A 186 8.02 -14.75 17.51
CA ILE A 186 7.78 -13.32 17.27
C ILE A 186 6.28 -13.02 17.23
N GLU A 187 5.50 -13.85 16.57
CA GLU A 187 4.04 -13.67 16.51
C GLU A 187 3.40 -13.89 17.89
N TYR A 188 3.89 -14.84 18.68
CA TYR A 188 3.45 -15.04 20.07
C TYR A 188 3.78 -13.83 20.97
N ILE A 189 4.98 -13.27 20.86
CA ILE A 189 5.35 -12.05 21.60
C ILE A 189 4.44 -10.87 21.20
N LYS A 190 4.16 -10.70 19.90
CA LYS A 190 3.22 -9.66 19.43
C LYS A 190 1.82 -9.87 20.01
N HIS A 191 1.35 -11.11 20.04
CA HIS A 191 0.06 -11.46 20.65
C HIS A 191 0.01 -11.12 22.14
N LEU A 192 1.04 -11.46 22.92
CA LEU A 192 1.13 -11.09 24.33
C LEU A 192 1.09 -9.57 24.52
N LEU A 193 1.85 -8.82 23.72
CA LEU A 193 1.86 -7.36 23.76
C LEU A 193 0.50 -6.77 23.37
N PHE A 194 -0.18 -7.37 22.39
CA PHE A 194 -1.54 -6.98 22.02
C PHE A 194 -2.50 -7.20 23.17
N LYS A 195 -2.49 -8.37 23.81
CA LYS A 195 -3.35 -8.70 24.97
C LYS A 195 -3.12 -7.77 26.16
N LEU A 196 -1.87 -7.40 26.42
CA LEU A 196 -1.53 -6.47 27.50
C LEU A 196 -2.07 -5.06 27.22
N LYS A 197 -1.99 -4.61 25.96
CA LYS A 197 -2.43 -3.27 25.55
C LYS A 197 -3.95 -3.17 25.37
N ASN A 198 -4.58 -4.21 24.88
CA ASN A 198 -5.99 -4.23 24.44
C ASN A 198 -6.75 -5.31 25.24
N ARG A 199 -6.88 -5.14 26.55
CA ARG A 199 -7.54 -6.10 27.43
C ARG A 199 -8.99 -6.38 26.96
N GLY A 200 -9.32 -7.66 26.83
CA GLY A 200 -10.66 -8.09 26.40
C GLY A 200 -10.91 -8.09 24.89
N GLN A 201 -10.00 -7.56 24.07
CA GLN A 201 -10.13 -7.60 22.61
C GLN A 201 -9.58 -8.89 22.01
N ILE A 202 -10.15 -9.29 20.86
CA ILE A 202 -9.70 -10.45 20.10
C ILE A 202 -8.52 -10.04 19.21
N ASP A 203 -7.43 -10.79 19.27
CA ASP A 203 -6.33 -10.66 18.30
C ASP A 203 -6.65 -11.55 17.09
N TYR A 204 -7.51 -11.06 16.20
CA TYR A 204 -7.93 -11.79 15.00
C TYR A 204 -6.75 -12.27 14.15
N ARG A 205 -5.66 -11.48 14.07
CA ARG A 205 -4.48 -11.89 13.31
C ARG A 205 -3.87 -13.17 13.88
N TYR A 206 -3.67 -13.23 15.19
CA TYR A 206 -3.10 -14.39 15.86
C TYR A 206 -4.04 -15.59 15.77
N ASP A 207 -5.34 -15.39 16.06
CA ASP A 207 -6.33 -16.46 16.10
C ASP A 207 -6.59 -17.07 14.70
N LEU A 208 -6.52 -16.26 13.63
CA LEU A 208 -6.58 -16.73 12.25
C LEU A 208 -5.29 -17.45 11.81
N LEU A 209 -4.11 -16.94 12.20
CA LEU A 209 -2.82 -17.56 11.86
C LEU A 209 -2.65 -18.95 12.48
N TYR A 210 -3.16 -19.15 13.69
CA TYR A 210 -2.99 -20.39 14.46
C TYR A 210 -4.23 -21.28 14.45
N GLY A 211 -5.18 -21.02 13.54
CA GLY A 211 -6.34 -21.90 13.30
C GLY A 211 -7.38 -21.92 14.41
N LYS A 212 -7.34 -20.96 15.34
CA LYS A 212 -8.41 -20.79 16.35
C LYS A 212 -9.71 -20.28 15.72
N ILE A 213 -9.58 -19.54 14.61
CA ILE A 213 -10.69 -19.10 13.77
C ILE A 213 -10.44 -19.68 12.37
N ILE A 214 -11.42 -20.42 11.87
CA ILE A 214 -11.44 -20.94 10.49
C ILE A 214 -12.48 -20.16 9.73
N ASP A 215 -12.05 -19.46 8.66
CA ASP A 215 -12.95 -18.63 7.86
C ASP A 215 -12.63 -18.79 6.37
N PRO A 216 -13.62 -19.13 5.51
CA PRO A 216 -13.42 -19.37 4.07
C PRO A 216 -12.93 -18.14 3.30
N ILE A 217 -13.13 -16.92 3.82
CA ILE A 217 -12.59 -15.71 3.19
C ILE A 217 -11.07 -15.55 3.40
N ILE A 218 -10.47 -16.33 4.29
CA ILE A 218 -9.03 -16.27 4.56
C ILE A 218 -8.25 -17.13 3.55
N SER A 219 -7.15 -16.58 3.05
CA SER A 219 -6.17 -17.29 2.23
C SER A 219 -4.76 -17.07 2.78
N PHE A 220 -3.98 -18.15 2.84
CA PHE A 220 -2.55 -18.08 3.18
C PHE A 220 -1.66 -17.97 1.95
N ASN A 221 -2.25 -18.08 0.76
CA ASN A 221 -1.58 -17.93 -0.52
C ASN A 221 -1.98 -16.62 -1.18
N TYR A 222 -1.07 -16.04 -1.94
CA TYR A 222 -1.41 -14.91 -2.80
C TYR A 222 -2.43 -15.34 -3.85
N VAL A 223 -3.36 -14.44 -4.14
CA VAL A 223 -4.23 -14.58 -5.30
C VAL A 223 -3.41 -14.21 -6.53
N ASP A 224 -3.43 -15.05 -7.54
CA ASP A 224 -2.78 -14.77 -8.80
C ASP A 224 -3.29 -13.44 -9.38
N PRO A 225 -2.42 -12.55 -9.91
CA PRO A 225 -2.83 -11.26 -10.44
C PRO A 225 -3.89 -11.34 -11.55
N ILE A 226 -3.83 -12.38 -12.41
CA ILE A 226 -4.82 -12.59 -13.48
C ILE A 226 -6.17 -12.97 -12.87
N VAL A 227 -6.16 -13.86 -11.86
CA VAL A 227 -7.38 -14.24 -11.14
C VAL A 227 -7.98 -13.04 -10.42
N ALA A 228 -7.15 -12.23 -9.74
CA ALA A 228 -7.61 -11.02 -9.07
C ALA A 228 -8.25 -10.04 -10.07
N GLN A 229 -7.63 -9.86 -11.24
CA GLN A 229 -8.16 -9.02 -12.32
C GLN A 229 -9.51 -9.53 -12.84
N ASN A 230 -9.64 -10.84 -13.05
CA ASN A 230 -10.90 -11.45 -13.50
C ASN A 230 -12.03 -11.25 -12.48
N ILE A 231 -11.73 -11.32 -11.17
CA ILE A 231 -12.70 -11.02 -10.12
C ILE A 231 -13.12 -9.55 -10.15
N ILE A 232 -12.17 -8.61 -10.31
CA ILE A 232 -12.43 -7.18 -10.43
C ILE A 232 -13.34 -6.93 -11.64
N ASN A 233 -13.02 -7.50 -12.81
CA ASN A 233 -13.79 -7.34 -14.03
C ASN A 233 -15.23 -7.89 -13.87
N ALA A 234 -15.39 -9.03 -13.20
CA ALA A 234 -16.67 -9.67 -12.93
C ALA A 234 -17.45 -9.06 -11.75
N SER A 235 -16.98 -7.95 -11.16
CA SER A 235 -17.62 -7.27 -10.04
C SER A 235 -18.25 -5.95 -10.45
N ARG A 236 -19.41 -5.59 -9.86
CA ARG A 236 -20.00 -4.24 -10.00
C ARG A 236 -19.22 -3.20 -9.19
N CYS A 237 -18.97 -3.52 -7.92
CA CYS A 237 -18.31 -2.63 -6.98
C CYS A 237 -17.10 -3.30 -6.33
N ILE A 238 -16.07 -2.49 -6.03
CA ILE A 238 -14.87 -2.90 -5.32
C ILE A 238 -14.91 -2.30 -3.92
N ILE A 239 -14.70 -3.12 -2.89
CA ILE A 239 -14.57 -2.64 -1.52
C ILE A 239 -13.11 -2.27 -1.26
N ASP A 240 -12.89 -1.09 -0.71
CA ASP A 240 -11.61 -0.63 -0.22
C ASP A 240 -11.67 -0.25 1.25
N ILE A 241 -10.83 -0.93 2.06
CA ILE A 241 -10.68 -0.64 3.48
C ILE A 241 -9.21 -0.30 3.69
N GLU A 242 -8.95 0.99 3.89
CA GLU A 242 -7.63 1.54 4.11
C GLU A 242 -7.11 1.24 5.53
N ILE A 243 -5.83 1.56 5.77
CA ILE A 243 -5.30 1.65 7.13
C ILE A 243 -5.88 2.92 7.77
N PRO A 244 -6.45 2.89 8.99
CA PRO A 244 -7.16 4.02 9.59
C PRO A 244 -6.37 5.35 9.62
N GLU A 245 -5.04 5.26 9.76
CA GLU A 245 -4.16 6.43 9.79
C GLU A 245 -3.90 7.02 8.40
N GLN A 246 -4.05 6.21 7.32
CA GLN A 246 -3.80 6.63 5.95
C GLN A 246 -4.91 7.55 5.44
N SER A 247 -4.54 8.60 4.73
CA SER A 247 -5.47 9.49 4.04
C SER A 247 -5.41 9.33 2.52
N GLY A 248 -4.25 8.97 1.97
CA GLY A 248 -4.09 8.72 0.56
C GLY A 248 -4.91 7.52 0.06
N LEU A 249 -5.34 7.61 -1.19
CA LEU A 249 -6.11 6.55 -1.83
C LEU A 249 -5.25 5.31 -2.04
N THR A 250 -5.81 4.16 -1.73
CA THR A 250 -5.11 2.91 -1.95
C THR A 250 -5.02 2.59 -3.45
N ASN A 251 -4.04 1.76 -3.80
CA ASN A 251 -3.93 1.27 -5.18
C ASN A 251 -5.21 0.55 -5.65
N ARG A 252 -5.97 -0.05 -4.73
CA ARG A 252 -7.25 -0.71 -5.04
C ARG A 252 -8.32 0.28 -5.49
N THR A 253 -8.43 1.44 -4.83
CA THR A 253 -9.33 2.51 -5.25
C THR A 253 -8.97 3.00 -6.64
N ILE A 254 -7.70 3.33 -6.88
CA ILE A 254 -7.23 3.84 -8.18
C ILE A 254 -7.44 2.78 -9.29
N GLN A 255 -7.08 1.54 -9.03
CA GLN A 255 -7.28 0.43 -9.97
C GLN A 255 -8.78 0.22 -10.28
N GLY A 256 -9.63 0.22 -9.26
CA GLY A 256 -11.06 0.04 -9.46
C GLY A 256 -11.68 1.17 -10.29
N LEU A 257 -11.30 2.43 -10.03
CA LEU A 257 -11.73 3.57 -10.86
C LEU A 257 -11.22 3.46 -12.29
N GLY A 258 -9.98 3.04 -12.50
CA GLY A 258 -9.41 2.81 -13.82
C GLY A 258 -10.19 1.74 -14.61
N TYR A 259 -10.72 0.73 -13.95
CA TYR A 259 -11.61 -0.27 -14.53
C TYR A 259 -13.10 0.15 -14.55
N GLN A 260 -13.38 1.42 -14.32
CA GLN A 260 -14.75 1.99 -14.33
C GLN A 260 -15.70 1.31 -13.34
N LYS A 261 -15.16 0.82 -12.21
CA LYS A 261 -15.95 0.21 -11.14
C LYS A 261 -16.35 1.25 -10.10
N LYS A 262 -17.52 1.06 -9.48
CA LYS A 262 -17.88 1.79 -8.26
C LYS A 262 -16.98 1.32 -7.11
N ILE A 263 -16.55 2.25 -6.27
CA ILE A 263 -15.71 1.98 -5.10
C ILE A 263 -16.51 2.24 -3.84
N ILE A 264 -16.57 1.25 -2.97
CA ILE A 264 -17.13 1.39 -1.63
C ILE A 264 -15.97 1.43 -0.66
N THR A 265 -15.75 2.57 -0.02
CA THR A 265 -14.59 2.78 0.85
C THR A 265 -14.97 3.24 2.24
N THR A 266 -14.14 2.88 3.22
CA THR A 266 -14.20 3.43 4.59
C THR A 266 -13.37 4.69 4.76
N ASN A 267 -12.64 5.12 3.72
CA ASN A 267 -11.81 6.32 3.76
C ASN A 267 -12.62 7.61 3.63
N PHE A 268 -13.16 8.10 4.74
CA PHE A 268 -13.92 9.36 4.74
C PHE A 268 -13.07 10.60 4.39
N LYS A 269 -11.73 10.51 4.47
CA LYS A 269 -10.81 11.61 4.17
C LYS A 269 -10.76 11.95 2.68
N ILE A 270 -11.26 11.05 1.83
CA ILE A 270 -11.42 11.30 0.39
C ILE A 270 -12.30 12.50 0.08
N LYS A 271 -13.22 12.84 0.98
CA LYS A 271 -14.09 14.05 0.86
C LYS A 271 -13.31 15.36 0.86
N ASN A 272 -12.06 15.32 1.30
CA ASN A 272 -11.15 16.47 1.31
C ASN A 272 -10.08 16.39 0.21
N ASP A 273 -10.10 15.35 -0.63
CA ASP A 273 -9.14 15.19 -1.72
C ASP A 273 -9.60 15.95 -2.96
N VAL A 274 -8.81 16.91 -3.42
CA VAL A 274 -9.18 17.83 -4.51
C VAL A 274 -9.52 17.14 -5.83
N LEU A 275 -8.96 15.95 -6.08
CA LEU A 275 -9.19 15.21 -7.33
C LEU A 275 -10.37 14.24 -7.22
N PHE A 276 -10.69 13.75 -6.02
CA PHE A 276 -11.62 12.63 -5.86
C PHE A 276 -12.85 12.94 -5.01
N GLN A 277 -12.90 14.08 -4.32
CA GLN A 277 -13.99 14.44 -3.38
C GLN A 277 -15.40 14.42 -4.00
N ASN A 278 -15.52 14.68 -5.30
CA ASN A 278 -16.79 14.75 -6.03
C ASN A 278 -16.95 13.59 -7.02
N ASN A 279 -16.14 12.53 -6.92
CA ASN A 279 -16.23 11.42 -7.87
C ASN A 279 -17.50 10.57 -7.57
N PRO A 280 -18.47 10.48 -8.51
CA PRO A 280 -19.73 9.78 -8.29
C PRO A 280 -19.57 8.25 -8.16
N ASN A 281 -18.43 7.72 -8.59
CA ASN A 281 -18.12 6.31 -8.47
C ASN A 281 -17.51 5.94 -7.11
N ILE A 282 -17.39 6.89 -6.17
CA ILE A 282 -16.85 6.64 -4.83
C ILE A 282 -17.93 6.81 -3.79
N ILE A 283 -18.25 5.71 -3.10
CA ILE A 283 -19.25 5.65 -2.05
C ILE A 283 -18.52 5.46 -0.72
N VAL A 284 -18.64 6.42 0.18
CA VAL A 284 -18.02 6.36 1.51
C VAL A 284 -19.03 5.76 2.48
N ILE A 285 -18.63 4.69 3.17
CA ILE A 285 -19.44 4.02 4.20
C ILE A 285 -18.82 4.16 5.59
N ASP A 286 -19.63 4.04 6.62
CA ASP A 286 -19.15 4.02 7.99
C ASP A 286 -18.33 2.75 8.27
N ARG A 287 -17.14 2.90 8.83
CA ARG A 287 -16.23 1.80 9.14
C ARG A 287 -16.74 0.89 10.25
N TYR A 288 -17.45 1.47 11.20
CA TYR A 288 -17.91 0.75 12.39
C TYR A 288 -19.30 0.15 12.20
N ASN A 289 -20.12 0.77 11.35
CA ASN A 289 -21.45 0.32 10.96
C ASN A 289 -21.61 0.37 9.43
N PRO A 290 -20.98 -0.55 8.68
CA PRO A 290 -20.96 -0.48 7.22
C PRO A 290 -22.33 -0.89 6.64
N ILE A 291 -23.17 0.09 6.38
CA ILE A 291 -24.43 -0.06 5.66
C ILE A 291 -24.19 0.34 4.21
N ILE A 292 -24.60 -0.51 3.28
CA ILE A 292 -24.41 -0.29 1.85
C ILE A 292 -25.79 -0.04 1.24
N ASN A 293 -26.01 1.12 0.65
CA ASN A 293 -27.24 1.35 -0.10
C ASN A 293 -27.25 0.44 -1.34
N THR A 294 -28.24 -0.44 -1.43
CA THR A 294 -28.37 -1.41 -2.54
C THR A 294 -28.62 -0.72 -3.89
N GLU A 295 -29.31 0.43 -3.92
CA GLU A 295 -29.46 1.23 -5.13
C GLU A 295 -28.13 1.79 -5.66
N ALA A 296 -27.19 2.02 -4.77
CA ALA A 296 -25.87 2.48 -5.16
C ALA A 296 -25.01 1.39 -5.81
N ILE A 297 -25.39 0.11 -5.68
CA ILE A 297 -24.68 -1.04 -6.27
C ILE A 297 -25.21 -1.36 -7.67
N SER A 298 -26.45 -1.07 -7.97
CA SER A 298 -27.13 -1.31 -9.27
C SER A 298 -26.54 -0.44 -10.45
#